data_cccb6cc90ff8e743f3fd075ec13c6cf8
#
_entry.id   cccb6cc90ff8e743f3fd075ec13c6cf8
#
_cell.length_a   1.000
_cell.length_b   1.000
_cell.length_c   1.000
_cell.angle_alpha   90.00
_cell.angle_beta   90.00
_cell.angle_gamma   90.00
#
_symmetry.space_group_name_H-M   'P 1'
#
loop_
_entity.id
_entity.type
_entity.pdbx_description
1 polymer ?
#
loop_
_entity_poly.entity_id
_entity_poly.type
_entity_poly.pdbx_seq_one_letter_code
_entity_poly.pdbx_strand_id
1 'polypeptide(L)' 'MAKNIKRKNFRNDNQLKAIGEKIRKFRLAKELTQAELAFECGDKDWSQISRMERGLVNFNISYLLLIAEILEISPKELLP' A
#
# COMPACT_ATOMS: atom_id res chain seq x y z
N MET A 1 -6.13 10.25 27.58
CA MET A 1 -5.73 10.84 26.30
C MET A 1 -4.24 11.06 26.25
N ALA A 2 -3.63 10.63 25.17
CA ALA A 2 -2.21 10.88 24.99
C ALA A 2 -1.97 12.34 24.67
N LYS A 3 -1.05 12.96 25.41
CA LYS A 3 -0.64 14.32 25.15
C LYS A 3 0.86 14.37 25.25
N ASN A 4 1.44 15.42 24.74
CA ASN A 4 2.88 15.58 24.70
C ASN A 4 3.58 14.51 23.87
N ILE A 5 2.84 13.87 22.98
CA ILE A 5 3.44 12.92 22.07
C ILE A 5 4.05 13.72 20.93
N LYS A 6 5.35 13.69 20.86
CA LYS A 6 6.10 14.40 19.85
C LYS A 6 6.66 13.41 18.89
N ARG A 7 5.87 13.09 17.89
CA ARG A 7 6.25 12.11 16.90
C ARG A 7 6.56 12.81 15.59
N LYS A 8 7.81 12.81 15.26
CA LYS A 8 8.25 13.22 13.94
C LYS A 8 8.38 11.97 13.09
N ASN A 9 7.93 12.07 11.86
CA ASN A 9 8.07 10.96 10.92
C ASN A 9 7.47 9.66 11.48
N PHE A 10 6.33 9.80 12.15
CA PHE A 10 5.69 8.62 12.74
C PHE A 10 5.30 7.64 11.64
N ARG A 11 5.58 6.38 11.92
CA ARG A 11 5.25 5.29 11.03
C ARG A 11 4.86 4.08 11.88
N ASN A 12 3.70 3.52 11.58
CA ASN A 12 3.29 2.27 12.23
C ASN A 12 3.77 1.12 11.35
N ASP A 13 4.99 0.65 11.62
CA ASP A 13 5.62 -0.36 10.78
C ASP A 13 4.82 -1.65 10.69
N ASN A 14 4.22 -2.08 11.79
CA ASN A 14 3.44 -3.32 11.79
C ASN A 14 2.23 -3.22 10.88
N GLN A 15 1.52 -2.10 10.94
CA GLN A 15 0.33 -1.92 10.13
C GLN A 15 0.68 -1.67 8.66
N LEU A 16 1.75 -0.93 8.40
CA LEU A 16 2.20 -0.72 7.03
C LEU A 16 2.58 -2.05 6.37
N LYS A 17 3.24 -2.90 7.13
CA LYS A 17 3.62 -4.21 6.64
C LYS A 17 2.39 -5.08 6.36
N ALA A 18 1.40 -5.02 7.24
CA ALA A 18 0.15 -5.77 7.05
C ALA A 18 -0.58 -5.30 5.81
N ILE A 19 -0.64 -3.99 5.58
CA ILE A 19 -1.25 -3.43 4.37
C ILE A 19 -0.50 -3.89 3.14
N GLY A 20 0.84 -3.83 3.20
CA GLY A 20 1.67 -4.26 2.08
C GLY A 20 1.46 -5.72 1.71
N GLU A 21 1.32 -6.57 2.70
CA GLU A 21 1.06 -7.99 2.47
C GLU A 21 -0.28 -8.20 1.79
N LYS A 22 -1.28 -7.41 2.15
CA LYS A 22 -2.59 -7.51 1.52
C LYS A 22 -2.56 -7.01 0.07
N ILE A 23 -1.83 -5.93 -0.19
CA ILE A 23 -1.65 -5.47 -1.56
C ILE A 23 -1.06 -6.59 -2.40
N ARG A 24 0.00 -7.22 -1.90
CA ARG A 24 0.64 -8.31 -2.61
C ARG A 24 -0.32 -9.48 -2.85
N LYS A 25 -1.08 -9.86 -1.82
CA LYS A 25 -2.03 -10.96 -1.92
C LYS A 25 -3.04 -10.71 -3.03
N PHE A 26 -3.67 -9.54 -3.03
CA PHE A 26 -4.69 -9.24 -4.02
C PHE A 26 -4.11 -9.02 -5.41
N ARG A 27 -2.88 -8.48 -5.46
CA ARG A 27 -2.17 -8.33 -6.74
C ARG A 27 -1.93 -9.69 -7.38
N LEU A 28 -1.41 -10.63 -6.60
CA LEU A 28 -1.14 -11.97 -7.11
C LEU A 28 -2.42 -12.70 -7.49
N ALA A 29 -3.50 -12.47 -6.75
CA ALA A 29 -4.79 -13.06 -7.09
C ALA A 29 -5.29 -12.60 -8.45
N LYS A 30 -4.92 -11.38 -8.86
CA LYS A 30 -5.25 -10.87 -10.19
C LYS A 30 -4.18 -11.19 -11.22
N GLU A 31 -3.17 -11.94 -10.83
CA GLU A 31 -2.08 -12.36 -11.70
C GLU A 31 -1.33 -11.17 -12.32
N LEU A 32 -1.16 -10.11 -11.51
CA LEU A 32 -0.42 -8.93 -11.94
C LEU A 32 0.99 -8.95 -11.36
N THR A 33 1.95 -8.50 -12.15
CA THR A 33 3.29 -8.22 -11.63
C THR A 33 3.28 -6.86 -10.93
N GLN A 34 4.32 -6.58 -10.15
CA GLN A 34 4.45 -5.26 -9.55
C GLN A 34 4.52 -4.17 -10.61
N ALA A 35 5.21 -4.44 -11.72
CA ALA A 35 5.32 -3.49 -12.82
C ALA A 35 3.95 -3.24 -13.47
N GLU A 36 3.17 -4.28 -13.64
CA GLU A 36 1.83 -4.14 -14.23
C GLU A 36 0.91 -3.32 -13.33
N LEU A 37 0.94 -3.60 -12.02
CA LEU A 37 0.13 -2.80 -11.10
C LEU A 37 0.58 -1.34 -11.10
N ALA A 38 1.89 -1.10 -11.09
CA ALA A 38 2.41 0.26 -11.14
C ALA A 38 1.94 0.98 -12.41
N PHE A 39 2.02 0.31 -13.55
CA PHE A 39 1.59 0.88 -14.81
C PHE A 39 0.12 1.27 -14.77
N GLU A 40 -0.72 0.42 -14.21
CA GLU A 40 -2.15 0.73 -14.08
C GLU A 40 -2.39 1.93 -13.17
N CYS A 41 -1.49 2.16 -12.22
CA CYS A 41 -1.55 3.34 -11.36
C CYS A 41 -0.99 4.60 -12.04
N GLY A 42 -0.53 4.49 -13.27
CA GLY A 42 0.08 5.62 -13.96
C GLY A 42 1.54 5.83 -13.65
N ASP A 43 2.18 4.85 -13.03
CA ASP A 43 3.59 4.91 -12.66
C ASP A 43 4.44 4.18 -13.68
N LYS A 44 5.57 4.79 -14.04
CA LYS A 44 6.51 4.13 -14.94
C LYS A 44 7.48 3.23 -14.19
N ASP A 45 7.56 3.39 -12.88
CA ASP A 45 8.51 2.69 -12.03
C ASP A 45 7.76 1.84 -11.01
N TRP A 46 8.13 0.58 -10.90
CA TRP A 46 7.50 -0.36 -9.98
C TRP A 46 8.04 -0.23 -8.55
N SER A 47 9.04 0.62 -8.32
CA SER A 47 9.70 0.74 -7.02
C SER A 47 8.74 1.12 -5.89
N GLN A 48 7.77 1.99 -6.17
CA GLN A 48 6.82 2.42 -5.15
C GLN A 48 5.95 1.23 -4.72
N ILE A 49 5.46 0.45 -5.66
CA ILE A 49 4.66 -0.74 -5.34
C ILE A 49 5.52 -1.71 -4.51
N SER A 50 6.76 -1.93 -4.91
CA SER A 50 7.66 -2.81 -4.19
C SER A 50 7.84 -2.36 -2.73
N ARG A 51 8.08 -1.07 -2.53
CA ARG A 51 8.26 -0.53 -1.18
C ARG A 51 6.98 -0.63 -0.35
N MET A 52 5.84 -0.39 -0.98
CA MET A 52 4.56 -0.49 -0.29
C MET A 52 4.28 -1.94 0.15
N GLU A 53 4.56 -2.89 -0.72
CA GLU A 53 4.34 -4.31 -0.39
C GLU A 53 5.25 -4.78 0.73
N ARG A 54 6.43 -4.17 0.87
CA ARG A 54 7.36 -4.52 1.94
C ARG A 54 7.14 -3.69 3.22
N GLY A 55 6.19 -2.76 3.18
CA GLY A 55 5.87 -1.94 4.35
C GLY A 55 6.94 -0.92 4.67
N LEU A 56 7.69 -0.46 3.68
CA LEU A 56 8.84 0.42 3.88
C LEU A 56 8.53 1.91 3.80
N VAL A 57 7.31 2.27 3.41
CA VAL A 57 6.94 3.68 3.22
C VAL A 57 5.56 3.94 3.81
N ASN A 58 5.33 5.20 4.21
CA ASN A 58 3.99 5.65 4.53
C ASN A 58 3.20 5.77 3.23
N PHE A 59 1.97 5.32 3.26
CA PHE A 59 1.16 5.32 2.06
C PHE A 59 0.47 6.66 1.87
N ASN A 60 0.47 7.13 0.64
CA ASN A 60 -0.43 8.19 0.23
C ASN A 60 -1.81 7.55 0.11
N ILE A 61 -2.80 8.13 0.78
CA ILE A 61 -4.13 7.52 0.82
C ILE A 61 -4.76 7.48 -0.57
N SER A 62 -4.55 8.50 -1.38
CA SER A 62 -5.09 8.52 -2.74
C SER A 62 -4.52 7.38 -3.58
N TYR A 63 -3.24 7.10 -3.41
CA TYR A 63 -2.59 6.01 -4.13
C TYR A 63 -3.15 4.66 -3.67
N LEU A 64 -3.36 4.52 -2.37
CA LEU A 64 -3.92 3.28 -1.81
C LEU A 64 -5.33 3.04 -2.34
N LEU A 65 -6.14 4.09 -2.42
CA LEU A 65 -7.50 3.97 -2.95
C LEU A 65 -7.47 3.59 -4.44
N LEU A 66 -6.51 4.13 -5.18
CA LEU A 66 -6.34 3.78 -6.58
C LEU A 66 -5.96 2.31 -6.74
N ILE A 67 -5.05 1.83 -5.91
CA ILE A 67 -4.66 0.42 -5.91
C ILE A 67 -5.89 -0.46 -5.68
N ALA A 68 -6.72 -0.11 -4.70
CA ALA A 68 -7.92 -0.88 -4.41
C ALA A 68 -8.85 -0.93 -5.61
N GLU A 69 -9.00 0.20 -6.30
CA GLU A 69 -9.85 0.27 -7.47
C GLU A 69 -9.31 -0.64 -8.58
N ILE A 70 -8.01 -0.59 -8.84
CA ILE A 70 -7.39 -1.43 -9.88
C ILE A 70 -7.51 -2.90 -9.52
N LEU A 71 -7.34 -3.24 -8.25
CA LEU A 71 -7.46 -4.61 -7.78
C LEU A 71 -8.91 -5.06 -7.64
N GLU A 72 -9.85 -4.16 -7.86
CA GLU A 72 -11.29 -4.42 -7.80
C GLU A 72 -11.74 -4.94 -6.43
N ILE A 73 -11.20 -4.34 -5.39
CA ILE A 73 -11.56 -4.66 -4.01
C ILE A 73 -11.98 -3.39 -3.29
N SER A 74 -12.72 -3.57 -2.20
CA SER A 74 -13.04 -2.45 -1.33
C SER A 74 -11.77 -2.00 -0.61
N PRO A 75 -11.53 -0.68 -0.47
CA PRO A 75 -10.35 -0.22 0.23
C PRO A 75 -10.17 -0.79 1.63
N LYS A 76 -11.27 -1.09 2.33
CA LYS A 76 -11.18 -1.65 3.68
C LYS A 76 -10.49 -3.02 3.69
N GLU A 77 -10.49 -3.73 2.58
CA GLU A 77 -9.84 -5.02 2.51
C GLU A 77 -8.33 -4.93 2.53
N LEU A 78 -7.78 -3.74 2.28
CA LEU A 78 -6.35 -3.50 2.39
C LEU A 78 -5.93 -3.10 3.80
N LEU A 79 -6.87 -2.76 4.65
CA LEU A 79 -6.57 -2.30 6.01
C LEU A 79 -6.47 -3.48 6.97
N PRO A 80 -5.65 -3.34 8.03
CA PRO A 80 -5.52 -4.40 9.03
C PRO A 80 -6.79 -4.65 9.78
#